data_5d409793b0357e98b25b7b6abd799bfc
#
_entry.id   5d409793b0357e98b25b7b6abd799bfc
#
_cell.length_a   1.000
_cell.length_b   1.000
_cell.length_c   1.000
_cell.angle_alpha   90.00
_cell.angle_beta   90.00
_cell.angle_gamma   90.00
#
_symmetry.space_group_name_H-M   'P 1'
#
loop_
_entity.id
_entity.type
_entity.pdbx_description
1 polymer ?
#
loop_
_entity_poly.entity_id
_entity_poly.type
_entity_poly.pdbx_seq_one_letter_code
_entity_poly.pdbx_strand_id
1 'polypeptide(L)'
;AAAMGLKCKILLFAASPLFNDNEPYCTAEPQEAVINHQVWYGGYKPELWKACLTACEEFFQALQVNGHYELVQAVGDTNDAYRAAFNKAYFLRENSELLISTRIIGKYNWDWWYYWGDWVPNGGYTPTLEYMEMFPMATGESFDFDKAVQNNNMFFENNDYNKPTRDPRLYETILVNGAKWSGRSVELWVGGRENANSTSTETGQYATGFGLYKFYKEGKGSLANNYLEWPYLRMSEMYLIYAEALLKNNQPKLAIEMVDKVRARVGLKGL
;
A
#
# COMPACT_ATOMS: atom_id res chain seq x y z
N ALA A 1 10.71 19.76 4.53
CA ALA A 1 9.83 18.60 4.75
C ALA A 1 10.54 17.28 4.37
N ALA A 2 11.02 17.11 3.12
CA ALA A 2 11.61 15.85 2.64
C ALA A 2 12.78 15.33 3.52
N ALA A 3 13.75 16.17 3.83
CA ALA A 3 14.88 15.79 4.70
C ALA A 3 14.45 15.42 6.12
N MET A 4 13.47 16.13 6.68
CA MET A 4 12.92 15.80 8.01
C MET A 4 12.15 14.48 7.97
N GLY A 5 11.34 14.25 6.95
CA GLY A 5 10.65 12.98 6.76
C GLY A 5 11.61 11.80 6.60
N LEU A 6 12.70 11.98 5.84
CA LEU A 6 13.75 10.97 5.71
C LEU A 6 14.44 10.70 7.07
N LYS A 7 14.70 11.75 7.89
CA LYS A 7 15.19 11.60 9.26
C LYS A 7 14.27 10.70 10.08
N CYS A 8 12.95 10.93 10.05
CA CYS A 8 11.99 10.09 10.77
C CYS A 8 12.05 8.64 10.31
N LYS A 9 12.09 8.39 9.00
CA LYS A 9 12.18 7.04 8.44
C LYS A 9 13.48 6.32 8.85
N ILE A 10 14.62 7.00 8.82
CA ILE A 10 15.90 6.42 9.26
C ILE A 10 15.86 6.07 10.74
N LEU A 11 15.30 6.95 11.58
CA LEU A 11 15.19 6.71 13.02
C LEU A 11 14.19 5.58 13.34
N LEU A 12 13.11 5.42 12.55
CA LEU A 12 12.22 4.28 12.65
C LEU A 12 12.97 2.97 12.41
N PHE A 13 13.74 2.88 11.32
CA PHE A 13 14.54 1.69 11.04
C PHE A 13 15.56 1.41 12.15
N ALA A 14 16.26 2.43 12.61
CA ALA A 14 17.21 2.29 13.70
C ALA A 14 16.55 1.80 15.00
N ALA A 15 15.33 2.23 15.29
CA ALA A 15 14.58 1.82 16.49
C ALA A 15 13.86 0.46 16.31
N SER A 16 13.76 -0.05 15.10
CA SER A 16 12.98 -1.26 14.80
C SER A 16 13.54 -2.51 15.50
N PRO A 17 12.70 -3.51 15.82
CA PRO A 17 13.12 -4.76 16.44
C PRO A 17 14.18 -5.53 15.65
N LEU A 18 14.32 -5.25 14.34
CA LEU A 18 15.36 -5.86 13.51
C LEU A 18 16.77 -5.61 14.06
N PHE A 19 17.00 -4.43 14.64
CA PHE A 19 18.31 -4.03 15.22
C PHE A 19 18.24 -3.77 16.72
N ASN A 20 17.08 -3.41 17.22
CA ASN A 20 16.84 -2.90 18.58
C ASN A 20 15.87 -3.79 19.35
N ASP A 21 16.32 -4.97 19.71
CA ASP A 21 15.60 -5.93 20.57
C ASP A 21 16.54 -6.47 21.63
N ASN A 22 16.00 -7.20 22.63
CA ASN A 22 16.78 -7.85 23.67
C ASN A 22 17.63 -8.99 23.11
N GLU A 23 17.16 -9.66 22.07
CA GLU A 23 17.85 -10.75 21.38
C GLU A 23 18.11 -10.37 19.91
N PRO A 24 19.20 -10.83 19.30
CA PRO A 24 19.46 -10.60 17.90
C PRO A 24 18.42 -11.33 17.02
N TYR A 25 17.98 -10.70 15.97
CA TYR A 25 17.03 -11.30 14.99
C TYR A 25 17.62 -12.52 14.30
N CYS A 26 18.94 -12.51 14.05
CA CYS A 26 19.66 -13.62 13.43
C CYS A 26 20.86 -14.00 14.29
N THR A 27 21.03 -15.30 14.55
CA THR A 27 22.12 -15.85 15.37
C THR A 27 23.27 -16.43 14.53
N ALA A 28 23.11 -16.48 13.21
CA ALA A 28 24.09 -17.05 12.28
C ALA A 28 24.99 -15.97 11.62
N GLU A 29 25.11 -14.83 12.28
CA GLU A 29 25.88 -13.70 11.77
C GLU A 29 27.40 -13.94 11.83
N PRO A 30 28.18 -13.34 10.93
CA PRO A 30 29.63 -13.29 11.09
C PRO A 30 29.99 -12.67 12.43
N GLN A 31 30.88 -13.32 13.17
CA GLN A 31 31.26 -12.89 14.52
C GLN A 31 31.71 -11.42 14.59
N GLU A 32 32.40 -10.95 13.56
CA GLU A 32 32.88 -9.57 13.48
C GLU A 32 31.69 -8.57 13.39
N ALA A 33 30.63 -8.90 12.64
CA ALA A 33 29.44 -8.07 12.50
C ALA A 33 28.69 -7.96 13.84
N VAL A 34 28.64 -9.04 14.61
CA VAL A 34 28.04 -9.06 15.97
C VAL A 34 28.84 -8.20 16.94
N ILE A 35 30.15 -8.37 16.98
CA ILE A 35 31.06 -7.61 17.87
C ILE A 35 31.00 -6.09 17.59
N ASN A 36 30.93 -5.72 16.31
CA ASN A 36 30.85 -4.33 15.88
C ASN A 36 29.43 -3.74 15.90
N HIS A 37 28.43 -4.47 16.39
CA HIS A 37 27.02 -4.06 16.46
C HIS A 37 26.44 -3.61 15.10
N GLN A 38 26.87 -4.23 14.01
CA GLN A 38 26.43 -3.89 12.65
C GLN A 38 25.02 -4.41 12.33
N VAL A 39 24.60 -5.51 13.01
CA VAL A 39 23.33 -6.19 12.79
C VAL A 39 22.41 -6.17 14.01
N TRP A 40 22.94 -5.83 15.16
CA TRP A 40 22.21 -5.79 16.43
C TRP A 40 22.94 -4.90 17.43
N TYR A 41 22.21 -4.07 18.19
CA TYR A 41 22.82 -3.09 19.09
C TYR A 41 23.24 -3.64 20.46
N GLY A 42 23.13 -4.94 20.68
CA GLY A 42 23.51 -5.57 21.94
C GLY A 42 22.47 -5.42 23.05
N GLY A 43 21.21 -5.22 22.69
CA GLY A 43 20.08 -5.07 23.59
C GLY A 43 19.13 -3.96 23.20
N TYR A 44 17.95 -3.97 23.83
CA TYR A 44 16.90 -2.98 23.57
C TYR A 44 17.28 -1.59 24.14
N LYS A 45 17.18 -0.56 23.31
CA LYS A 45 17.48 0.84 23.61
C LYS A 45 16.25 1.70 23.40
N PRO A 46 15.47 2.00 24.46
CA PRO A 46 14.22 2.77 24.34
C PRO A 46 14.43 4.20 23.83
N GLU A 47 15.63 4.76 24.04
CA GLU A 47 15.98 6.09 23.54
C GLU A 47 15.92 6.23 22.02
N LEU A 48 16.07 5.15 21.26
CA LEU A 48 15.93 5.18 19.81
C LEU A 48 14.47 5.43 19.40
N TRP A 49 13.51 4.81 20.08
CA TRP A 49 12.08 5.10 19.86
C TRP A 49 11.72 6.52 20.28
N LYS A 50 12.32 7.03 21.37
CA LYS A 50 12.12 8.41 21.78
C LYS A 50 12.67 9.39 20.74
N ALA A 51 13.85 9.12 20.19
CA ALA A 51 14.42 9.93 19.12
C ALA A 51 13.56 9.94 17.86
N CYS A 52 12.99 8.79 17.48
CA CYS A 52 12.04 8.68 16.39
C CYS A 52 10.77 9.52 16.64
N LEU A 53 10.19 9.43 17.83
CA LEU A 53 9.03 10.21 18.24
C LEU A 53 9.31 11.71 18.15
N THR A 54 10.39 12.19 18.75
CA THR A 54 10.79 13.60 18.70
C THR A 54 10.96 14.11 17.25
N ALA A 55 11.60 13.32 16.39
CA ALA A 55 11.76 13.69 14.99
C ALA A 55 10.41 13.80 14.24
N CYS A 56 9.43 12.93 14.55
CA CYS A 56 8.09 13.01 14.00
C CYS A 56 7.35 14.26 14.51
N GLU A 57 7.45 14.58 15.80
CA GLU A 57 6.85 15.78 16.37
C GLU A 57 7.43 17.05 15.72
N GLU A 58 8.75 17.14 15.57
CA GLU A 58 9.43 18.23 14.85
C GLU A 58 8.94 18.36 13.41
N PHE A 59 8.77 17.22 12.69
CA PHE A 59 8.28 17.20 11.33
C PHE A 59 6.86 17.75 11.23
N PHE A 60 5.93 17.25 12.04
CA PHE A 60 4.54 17.70 11.99
C PHE A 60 4.38 19.14 12.48
N GLN A 61 5.16 19.59 13.46
CA GLN A 61 5.19 20.99 13.88
C GLN A 61 5.69 21.91 12.76
N ALA A 62 6.76 21.51 12.06
CA ALA A 62 7.27 22.28 10.93
C ALA A 62 6.26 22.38 9.79
N LEU A 63 5.45 21.34 9.56
CA LEU A 63 4.36 21.38 8.59
C LEU A 63 3.25 22.33 8.99
N GLN A 64 2.88 22.41 10.27
CA GLN A 64 1.87 23.37 10.74
C GLN A 64 2.26 24.82 10.48
N VAL A 65 3.56 25.12 10.60
CA VAL A 65 4.07 26.50 10.42
C VAL A 65 4.31 26.85 8.95
N ASN A 66 4.83 25.91 8.16
CA ASN A 66 5.34 26.19 6.81
C ASN A 66 4.66 25.35 5.72
N GLY A 67 3.61 24.60 6.07
CA GLY A 67 3.22 23.43 5.31
C GLY A 67 2.43 23.65 4.06
N HIS A 68 2.72 22.78 3.11
CA HIS A 68 1.95 22.56 1.89
C HIS A 68 1.72 21.07 1.67
N TYR A 69 2.13 20.22 2.63
CA TYR A 69 2.00 18.76 2.52
C TYR A 69 0.88 18.26 3.42
N GLU A 70 -0.02 17.51 2.83
CA GLU A 70 -1.19 16.94 3.51
C GLU A 70 -1.61 15.63 2.83
N LEU A 71 -2.46 14.85 3.49
CA LEU A 71 -3.08 13.68 2.88
C LEU A 71 -4.05 14.14 1.78
N VAL A 72 -3.93 13.56 0.60
CA VAL A 72 -4.93 13.74 -0.46
C VAL A 72 -6.27 13.18 0.04
N GLN A 73 -7.30 14.01 0.03
CA GLN A 73 -8.63 13.65 0.49
C GLN A 73 -9.56 13.29 -0.68
N ALA A 74 -10.54 12.43 -0.41
CA ALA A 74 -11.59 12.14 -1.37
C ALA A 74 -12.53 13.33 -1.55
N VAL A 75 -13.02 13.52 -2.76
CA VAL A 75 -14.08 14.48 -3.07
C VAL A 75 -15.39 13.71 -3.17
N GLY A 76 -16.10 13.62 -2.05
CA GLY A 76 -17.29 12.78 -1.88
C GLY A 76 -17.03 11.52 -1.06
N ASP A 77 -18.07 10.72 -0.87
CA ASP A 77 -18.14 9.56 0.01
C ASP A 77 -18.44 8.23 -0.72
N THR A 78 -18.16 8.20 -2.02
CA THR A 78 -18.35 7.00 -2.83
C THR A 78 -17.06 6.17 -2.91
N ASN A 79 -17.20 4.87 -3.19
CA ASN A 79 -16.05 3.99 -3.44
C ASN A 79 -15.12 4.55 -4.51
N ASP A 80 -15.68 5.09 -5.61
CA ASP A 80 -14.88 5.65 -6.71
C ASP A 80 -14.15 6.93 -6.28
N ALA A 81 -14.74 7.78 -5.44
CA ALA A 81 -14.09 8.96 -4.89
C ALA A 81 -12.90 8.57 -3.98
N TYR A 82 -13.06 7.55 -3.15
CA TYR A 82 -12.01 7.02 -2.29
C TYR A 82 -10.87 6.37 -3.09
N ARG A 83 -11.21 5.61 -4.12
CA ARG A 83 -10.24 5.03 -5.06
C ARG A 83 -9.45 6.11 -5.78
N ALA A 84 -10.13 7.12 -6.30
CA ALA A 84 -9.49 8.25 -6.98
C ALA A 84 -8.54 9.02 -6.06
N ALA A 85 -8.92 9.27 -4.81
CA ALA A 85 -8.05 9.92 -3.83
C ALA A 85 -6.80 9.09 -3.54
N PHE A 86 -6.96 7.78 -3.35
CA PHE A 86 -5.85 6.88 -3.12
C PHE A 86 -4.92 6.80 -4.34
N ASN A 87 -5.46 6.69 -5.56
CA ASN A 87 -4.68 6.68 -6.79
C ASN A 87 -3.89 7.98 -6.96
N LYS A 88 -4.53 9.14 -6.78
CA LYS A 88 -3.88 10.45 -6.83
C LYS A 88 -2.69 10.52 -5.88
N ALA A 89 -2.82 9.98 -4.68
CA ALA A 89 -1.82 10.08 -3.62
C ALA A 89 -0.50 9.35 -3.92
N TYR A 90 -0.49 8.38 -4.83
CA TYR A 90 0.74 7.63 -5.16
C TYR A 90 1.13 7.66 -6.64
N PHE A 91 0.21 8.00 -7.52
CA PHE A 91 0.40 7.81 -8.96
C PHE A 91 0.51 9.12 -9.73
N LEU A 92 -0.28 10.11 -9.33
CA LEU A 92 -0.34 11.37 -10.06
C LEU A 92 0.71 12.34 -9.56
N ARG A 93 1.23 13.09 -10.52
CA ARG A 93 2.14 14.18 -10.29
C ARG A 93 1.45 15.36 -9.57
N GLU A 94 2.24 16.18 -8.90
CA GLU A 94 1.78 17.46 -8.31
C GLU A 94 0.64 17.26 -7.28
N ASN A 95 0.83 16.32 -6.36
CA ASN A 95 -0.08 16.17 -5.23
C ASN A 95 0.60 16.59 -3.92
N SER A 96 -0.23 16.96 -2.94
CA SER A 96 0.22 17.44 -1.63
C SER A 96 0.83 16.34 -0.74
N GLU A 97 0.78 15.08 -1.15
CA GLU A 97 1.21 13.95 -0.32
C GLU A 97 2.67 13.54 -0.55
N LEU A 98 3.25 13.84 -1.72
CA LEU A 98 4.58 13.37 -2.10
C LEU A 98 5.69 14.23 -1.50
N LEU A 99 6.50 13.64 -0.61
CA LEU A 99 7.67 14.29 0.00
C LEU A 99 8.95 14.01 -0.80
N ILE A 100 9.14 12.76 -1.22
CA ILE A 100 10.26 12.32 -2.05
C ILE A 100 9.70 11.39 -3.12
N SER A 101 9.94 11.72 -4.38
CA SER A 101 9.56 10.88 -5.50
C SER A 101 10.62 10.91 -6.61
N THR A 102 10.65 9.86 -7.42
CA THR A 102 11.39 9.84 -8.66
C THR A 102 10.42 9.93 -9.83
N ARG A 103 10.71 10.85 -10.73
CA ARG A 103 9.95 10.96 -11.97
C ARG A 103 10.36 9.86 -12.93
N ILE A 104 9.38 9.08 -13.36
CA ILE A 104 9.55 8.02 -14.33
C ILE A 104 8.80 8.41 -15.60
N ILE A 105 9.46 8.26 -16.74
CA ILE A 105 8.80 8.36 -18.04
C ILE A 105 8.31 6.97 -18.45
N GLY A 106 7.03 6.85 -18.74
CA GLY A 106 6.48 5.65 -19.35
C GLY A 106 7.07 5.50 -20.78
N LYS A 107 7.95 4.53 -20.97
CA LYS A 107 8.46 4.17 -22.29
C LYS A 107 7.66 3.01 -22.85
N TYR A 108 7.70 2.85 -24.16
CA TYR A 108 7.01 1.79 -24.89
C TYR A 108 7.23 0.39 -24.31
N ASN A 109 8.43 0.09 -23.81
CA ASN A 109 8.73 -1.20 -23.17
C ASN A 109 8.03 -1.42 -21.83
N TRP A 110 7.66 -0.34 -21.13
CA TRP A 110 6.87 -0.42 -19.91
C TRP A 110 5.40 -0.72 -20.23
N ASP A 111 4.84 -0.13 -21.28
CA ASP A 111 3.48 -0.41 -21.71
C ASP A 111 3.29 -1.89 -22.02
N TRP A 112 4.30 -2.56 -22.51
CA TRP A 112 4.22 -3.98 -22.84
C TRP A 112 4.13 -4.89 -21.59
N TRP A 113 4.82 -4.54 -20.53
CA TRP A 113 4.80 -5.29 -19.25
C TRP A 113 3.60 -4.93 -18.37
N TYR A 114 3.09 -3.74 -18.48
CA TYR A 114 2.09 -3.15 -17.62
C TYR A 114 0.78 -2.84 -18.36
N TYR A 115 0.61 -3.33 -19.55
CA TYR A 115 -0.56 -3.03 -20.37
C TYR A 115 -1.64 -4.08 -20.18
N TRP A 116 -2.76 -3.65 -19.61
CA TRP A 116 -3.99 -4.39 -19.43
C TRP A 116 -4.99 -4.04 -20.52
N GLY A 117 -4.62 -4.08 -21.75
CA GLY A 117 -5.58 -3.86 -22.83
C GLY A 117 -6.53 -5.05 -22.97
N ASP A 118 -7.05 -5.24 -24.16
CA ASP A 118 -7.79 -6.46 -24.50
C ASP A 118 -6.91 -7.72 -24.45
N TRP A 119 -5.61 -7.52 -24.22
CA TRP A 119 -4.63 -8.57 -24.14
C TRP A 119 -3.85 -8.46 -22.84
N VAL A 120 -3.93 -9.46 -22.01
CA VAL A 120 -3.21 -9.56 -20.75
C VAL A 120 -2.02 -10.46 -20.95
N PRO A 121 -0.79 -9.92 -21.03
CA PRO A 121 0.38 -10.77 -21.17
C PRO A 121 0.75 -11.41 -19.85
N ASN A 122 0.87 -12.71 -19.86
CA ASN A 122 1.73 -13.52 -18.98
C ASN A 122 1.70 -13.29 -17.47
N GLY A 123 0.61 -12.91 -16.85
CA GLY A 123 0.37 -12.95 -15.40
C GLY A 123 1.57 -12.96 -14.45
N GLY A 124 2.69 -12.28 -14.80
CA GLY A 124 3.96 -12.41 -14.10
C GLY A 124 4.01 -11.80 -12.72
N TYR A 125 3.06 -10.93 -12.39
CA TYR A 125 2.97 -10.26 -11.09
C TYR A 125 1.62 -10.55 -10.46
N THR A 126 1.57 -11.61 -9.66
CA THR A 126 0.34 -12.05 -9.00
C THR A 126 0.46 -11.85 -7.49
N PRO A 127 -0.36 -10.96 -6.90
CA PRO A 127 -0.43 -10.81 -5.45
C PRO A 127 -0.82 -12.12 -4.76
N THR A 128 -0.36 -12.32 -3.52
CA THR A 128 -0.73 -13.50 -2.74
C THR A 128 -2.11 -13.37 -2.12
N LEU A 129 -2.70 -14.49 -1.70
CA LEU A 129 -3.97 -14.53 -0.98
C LEU A 129 -3.86 -13.77 0.34
N GLU A 130 -2.80 -14.00 1.10
CA GLU A 130 -2.56 -13.34 2.39
C GLU A 130 -2.51 -11.82 2.24
N TYR A 131 -1.91 -11.32 1.17
CA TYR A 131 -1.88 -9.88 0.91
C TYR A 131 -3.29 -9.33 0.62
N MET A 132 -4.11 -10.05 -0.13
CA MET A 132 -5.51 -9.69 -0.38
C MET A 132 -6.34 -9.69 0.92
N GLU A 133 -6.11 -10.65 1.79
CA GLU A 133 -6.82 -10.77 3.08
C GLU A 133 -6.52 -9.60 4.04
N MET A 134 -5.34 -8.96 3.92
CA MET A 134 -4.99 -7.80 4.74
C MET A 134 -5.90 -6.57 4.50
N PHE A 135 -6.64 -6.53 3.41
CA PHE A 135 -7.59 -5.45 3.16
C PHE A 135 -8.92 -5.74 3.88
N PRO A 136 -9.40 -4.85 4.76
CA PRO A 136 -10.65 -5.05 5.48
C PRO A 136 -11.89 -4.92 4.58
N MET A 137 -13.06 -5.13 5.16
CA MET A 137 -14.32 -4.74 4.55
C MET A 137 -14.43 -3.20 4.44
N ALA A 138 -15.29 -2.70 3.56
CA ALA A 138 -15.53 -1.25 3.43
C ALA A 138 -16.07 -0.61 4.72
N THR A 139 -16.68 -1.40 5.59
CA THR A 139 -17.11 -0.99 6.94
C THR A 139 -15.95 -0.74 7.90
N GLY A 140 -14.74 -1.20 7.56
CA GLY A 140 -13.55 -1.21 8.42
C GLY A 140 -13.39 -2.47 9.27
N GLU A 141 -14.35 -3.39 9.23
CA GLU A 141 -14.25 -4.70 9.89
C GLU A 141 -13.21 -5.59 9.21
N SER A 142 -12.58 -6.46 9.99
CA SER A 142 -11.63 -7.45 9.47
C SER A 142 -12.29 -8.34 8.42
N PHE A 143 -11.56 -8.67 7.38
CA PHE A 143 -12.00 -9.63 6.38
C PHE A 143 -11.99 -11.05 6.95
N ASP A 144 -13.03 -11.81 6.62
CA ASP A 144 -13.19 -13.22 6.99
C ASP A 144 -13.47 -14.00 5.70
N PHE A 145 -12.50 -14.79 5.28
CA PHE A 145 -12.55 -15.52 4.00
C PHE A 145 -13.73 -16.48 3.92
N ASP A 146 -13.94 -17.27 4.98
CA ASP A 146 -14.98 -18.30 5.00
C ASP A 146 -16.39 -17.67 4.94
N LYS A 147 -16.61 -16.60 5.69
CA LYS A 147 -17.86 -15.84 5.62
C LYS A 147 -18.06 -15.20 4.25
N ALA A 148 -16.99 -14.67 3.65
CA ALA A 148 -17.08 -14.04 2.34
C ALA A 148 -17.46 -15.05 1.25
N VAL A 149 -16.91 -16.26 1.31
CA VAL A 149 -17.29 -17.39 0.41
C VAL A 149 -18.75 -17.79 0.61
N GLN A 150 -19.17 -18.01 1.87
CA GLN A 150 -20.52 -18.44 2.21
C GLN A 150 -21.59 -17.44 1.76
N ASN A 151 -21.28 -16.15 1.81
CA ASN A 151 -22.20 -15.06 1.51
C ASN A 151 -22.06 -14.51 0.07
N ASN A 152 -21.26 -15.12 -0.80
CA ASN A 152 -20.94 -14.59 -2.13
C ASN A 152 -20.48 -13.12 -2.10
N ASN A 153 -19.63 -12.78 -1.13
CA ASN A 153 -19.25 -11.40 -0.82
C ASN A 153 -17.72 -11.22 -0.76
N MET A 154 -16.99 -11.94 -1.60
CA MET A 154 -15.51 -11.90 -1.60
C MET A 154 -14.99 -10.50 -1.95
N PHE A 155 -15.54 -9.88 -3.00
CA PHE A 155 -15.16 -8.54 -3.48
C PHE A 155 -16.38 -7.66 -3.75
N PHE A 156 -17.51 -8.26 -4.09
CA PHE A 156 -18.73 -7.57 -4.51
C PHE A 156 -19.94 -8.23 -3.86
N GLU A 157 -20.93 -7.43 -3.48
CA GLU A 157 -22.15 -7.91 -2.83
C GLU A 157 -22.93 -8.85 -3.76
N ASN A 158 -23.12 -10.09 -3.34
CA ASN A 158 -23.81 -11.12 -4.12
C ASN A 158 -23.29 -11.26 -5.57
N ASN A 159 -21.99 -11.06 -5.78
CA ASN A 159 -21.34 -11.02 -7.09
C ASN A 159 -21.91 -9.93 -8.05
N ASP A 160 -22.56 -8.90 -7.52
CA ASP A 160 -22.88 -7.71 -8.29
C ASP A 160 -21.65 -6.80 -8.43
N TYR A 161 -20.97 -6.89 -9.56
CA TYR A 161 -19.72 -6.17 -9.85
C TYR A 161 -19.80 -4.64 -9.79
N ASN A 162 -20.99 -4.07 -9.52
CA ASN A 162 -21.18 -2.65 -9.28
C ASN A 162 -21.23 -2.30 -7.78
N LYS A 163 -21.18 -3.30 -6.91
CA LYS A 163 -21.30 -3.13 -5.46
C LYS A 163 -20.06 -3.63 -4.72
N PRO A 164 -18.95 -2.90 -4.75
CA PRO A 164 -17.73 -3.25 -4.04
C PRO A 164 -17.96 -3.27 -2.52
N THR A 165 -17.43 -4.28 -1.85
CA THR A 165 -17.66 -4.52 -0.41
C THR A 165 -16.41 -4.40 0.43
N ARG A 166 -15.25 -4.30 -0.20
CA ARG A 166 -13.95 -4.24 0.46
C ARG A 166 -13.42 -2.81 0.51
N ASP A 167 -12.38 -2.63 1.29
CA ASP A 167 -11.58 -1.41 1.33
C ASP A 167 -11.30 -0.90 -0.10
N PRO A 168 -11.61 0.37 -0.42
CA PRO A 168 -11.37 0.92 -1.75
C PRO A 168 -9.94 0.78 -2.26
N ARG A 169 -8.94 0.71 -1.35
CA ARG A 169 -7.53 0.51 -1.70
C ARG A 169 -7.25 -0.86 -2.31
N LEU A 170 -8.05 -1.87 -1.97
CA LEU A 170 -7.94 -3.20 -2.58
C LEU A 170 -8.04 -3.09 -4.11
N TYR A 171 -9.09 -2.43 -4.58
CA TYR A 171 -9.39 -2.31 -6.03
C TYR A 171 -8.40 -1.43 -6.81
N GLU A 172 -7.60 -0.61 -6.12
CA GLU A 172 -6.51 0.16 -6.71
C GLU A 172 -5.14 -0.52 -6.57
N THR A 173 -5.08 -1.63 -5.86
CA THR A 173 -3.84 -2.36 -5.59
C THR A 173 -3.82 -3.71 -6.27
N ILE A 174 -4.94 -4.44 -6.21
CA ILE A 174 -5.09 -5.82 -6.70
C ILE A 174 -6.18 -5.85 -7.75
N LEU A 175 -5.88 -6.42 -8.91
CA LEU A 175 -6.92 -6.78 -9.87
C LEU A 175 -7.60 -8.05 -9.36
N VAL A 176 -8.87 -7.91 -9.05
CA VAL A 176 -9.71 -8.99 -8.56
C VAL A 176 -10.73 -9.40 -9.62
N ASN A 177 -11.21 -10.63 -9.56
CA ASN A 177 -12.26 -11.10 -10.45
C ASN A 177 -13.50 -10.20 -10.38
N GLY A 178 -14.06 -9.84 -11.55
CA GLY A 178 -15.19 -8.92 -11.66
C GLY A 178 -14.85 -7.44 -11.64
N ALA A 179 -13.60 -7.05 -11.35
CA ALA A 179 -13.18 -5.66 -11.43
C ALA A 179 -13.38 -5.08 -12.83
N LYS A 180 -13.71 -3.80 -12.89
CA LYS A 180 -13.89 -3.09 -14.17
C LYS A 180 -12.55 -2.78 -14.80
N TRP A 181 -12.41 -3.07 -16.11
CA TRP A 181 -11.26 -2.72 -16.93
C TRP A 181 -11.68 -2.55 -18.39
N SER A 182 -11.31 -1.45 -19.00
CA SER A 182 -11.64 -1.14 -20.41
C SER A 182 -13.12 -1.35 -20.75
N GLY A 183 -14.00 -0.89 -19.84
CA GLY A 183 -15.46 -0.92 -20.05
C GLY A 183 -16.13 -2.27 -19.81
N ARG A 184 -15.41 -3.29 -19.32
CA ARG A 184 -15.94 -4.62 -19.00
C ARG A 184 -15.44 -5.14 -17.67
N SER A 185 -16.05 -6.17 -17.14
CA SER A 185 -15.53 -6.91 -15.99
C SER A 185 -14.48 -7.92 -16.43
N VAL A 186 -13.39 -8.05 -15.65
CA VAL A 186 -12.35 -9.06 -15.87
C VAL A 186 -12.77 -10.43 -15.32
N GLU A 187 -12.30 -11.48 -15.99
CA GLU A 187 -12.63 -12.87 -15.68
C GLU A 187 -11.34 -13.63 -15.37
N LEU A 188 -10.96 -13.67 -14.08
CA LEU A 188 -9.68 -14.23 -13.64
C LEU A 188 -9.75 -15.72 -13.23
N TRP A 189 -10.94 -16.34 -13.31
CA TRP A 189 -11.08 -17.77 -13.02
C TRP A 189 -10.46 -18.62 -14.13
N VAL A 190 -10.14 -19.88 -13.81
CA VAL A 190 -9.61 -20.84 -14.78
C VAL A 190 -10.61 -21.06 -15.91
N GLY A 191 -10.20 -20.76 -17.15
CA GLY A 191 -11.06 -20.76 -18.32
C GLY A 191 -11.82 -19.45 -18.57
N GLY A 192 -11.73 -18.48 -17.68
CA GLY A 192 -12.19 -17.11 -17.90
C GLY A 192 -11.37 -16.41 -18.98
N ARG A 193 -11.87 -15.29 -19.50
CA ARG A 193 -11.29 -14.58 -20.64
C ARG A 193 -9.80 -14.21 -20.42
N GLU A 194 -9.45 -13.71 -19.23
CA GLU A 194 -8.09 -13.34 -18.86
C GLU A 194 -7.22 -14.55 -18.55
N ASN A 195 -7.83 -15.71 -18.37
CA ASN A 195 -7.18 -16.96 -18.02
C ASN A 195 -7.49 -18.11 -19.00
N ALA A 196 -7.95 -17.77 -20.20
CA ALA A 196 -8.48 -18.73 -21.19
C ALA A 196 -7.43 -19.76 -21.67
N ASN A 197 -6.14 -19.41 -21.63
CA ASN A 197 -5.05 -20.30 -22.05
C ASN A 197 -4.55 -21.21 -20.93
N SER A 198 -5.12 -21.13 -19.73
CA SER A 198 -4.75 -22.04 -18.66
C SER A 198 -5.49 -23.36 -18.84
N THR A 199 -4.78 -24.38 -19.29
CA THR A 199 -5.28 -25.74 -19.43
C THR A 199 -5.18 -26.52 -18.12
N SER A 200 -4.51 -25.98 -17.11
CA SER A 200 -4.38 -26.54 -15.79
C SER A 200 -4.52 -25.50 -14.71
N THR A 201 -4.96 -25.91 -13.53
CA THR A 201 -5.03 -25.06 -12.34
C THR A 201 -3.66 -24.60 -11.85
N GLU A 202 -2.59 -25.21 -12.32
CA GLU A 202 -1.22 -24.98 -11.87
C GLU A 202 -0.45 -23.94 -12.70
N THR A 203 -0.90 -23.66 -13.92
CA THR A 203 -0.15 -22.83 -14.89
C THR A 203 -0.93 -21.69 -15.47
N GLY A 204 -2.04 -21.29 -14.83
CA GLY A 204 -2.82 -20.13 -15.26
C GLY A 204 -1.98 -18.86 -15.27
N GLN A 205 -2.29 -17.94 -16.18
CA GLN A 205 -1.61 -16.65 -16.27
C GLN A 205 -1.69 -15.86 -14.94
N TYR A 206 -2.73 -16.12 -14.15
CA TYR A 206 -2.95 -15.57 -12.83
C TYR A 206 -2.93 -16.71 -11.80
N ALA A 207 -1.75 -17.23 -11.52
CA ALA A 207 -1.54 -18.41 -10.67
C ALA A 207 -2.20 -18.32 -9.29
N THR A 208 -2.34 -17.10 -8.74
CA THR A 208 -3.00 -16.85 -7.46
C THR A 208 -4.48 -16.44 -7.59
N GLY A 209 -5.02 -16.34 -8.81
CA GLY A 209 -6.36 -15.79 -9.06
C GLY A 209 -6.43 -14.27 -8.97
N PHE A 210 -5.31 -13.58 -8.78
CA PHE A 210 -5.20 -12.12 -8.67
C PHE A 210 -4.20 -11.57 -9.67
N GLY A 211 -4.39 -10.29 -10.03
CA GLY A 211 -3.44 -9.54 -10.82
C GLY A 211 -2.97 -8.28 -10.09
N LEU A 212 -1.83 -7.74 -10.49
CA LEU A 212 -1.38 -6.44 -10.02
C LEU A 212 -2.19 -5.34 -10.70
N TYR A 213 -2.74 -4.39 -9.92
CA TYR A 213 -3.46 -3.23 -10.45
C TYR A 213 -2.71 -1.92 -10.18
N LYS A 214 -1.99 -1.84 -9.07
CA LYS A 214 -1.28 -0.62 -8.66
C LYS A 214 -0.27 -0.17 -9.71
N PHE A 215 -0.27 1.12 -10.01
CA PHE A 215 0.51 1.76 -11.08
C PHE A 215 0.08 1.43 -12.51
N TYR A 216 -1.05 0.77 -12.72
CA TYR A 216 -1.64 0.60 -14.03
C TYR A 216 -2.58 1.73 -14.41
N LYS A 217 -2.77 1.93 -15.69
CA LYS A 217 -3.71 2.89 -16.23
C LYS A 217 -4.42 2.28 -17.44
N GLU A 218 -5.72 2.42 -17.48
CA GLU A 218 -6.53 1.94 -18.61
C GLU A 218 -6.15 2.63 -19.92
N GLY A 219 -6.24 1.88 -21.01
CA GLY A 219 -6.00 2.34 -22.37
C GLY A 219 -4.58 2.05 -22.85
N LYS A 220 -4.51 1.55 -24.09
CA LYS A 220 -3.25 1.22 -24.78
C LYS A 220 -2.37 2.46 -24.90
N GLY A 221 -1.12 2.34 -24.50
CA GLY A 221 -0.18 3.44 -24.56
C GLY A 221 -0.46 4.58 -23.59
N SER A 222 -1.39 4.41 -22.63
CA SER A 222 -1.77 5.48 -21.70
C SER A 222 -0.62 5.94 -20.78
N LEU A 223 0.40 5.11 -20.59
CA LEU A 223 1.63 5.44 -19.86
C LEU A 223 2.74 5.92 -20.79
N ALA A 224 2.65 5.69 -22.10
CA ALA A 224 3.69 6.06 -23.04
C ALA A 224 3.86 7.58 -23.07
N ASN A 225 5.13 8.02 -22.91
CA ASN A 225 5.51 9.44 -22.87
C ASN A 225 4.84 10.29 -21.77
N ASN A 226 4.14 9.65 -20.82
CA ASN A 226 3.61 10.33 -19.64
C ASN A 226 4.58 10.20 -18.48
N TYR A 227 4.69 11.27 -17.70
CA TYR A 227 5.46 11.24 -16.46
C TYR A 227 4.60 10.71 -15.34
N LEU A 228 5.16 9.74 -14.61
CA LEU A 228 4.61 9.18 -13.38
C LEU A 228 5.53 9.56 -12.22
N GLU A 229 4.98 9.64 -11.03
CA GLU A 229 5.75 9.79 -9.81
C GLU A 229 5.85 8.44 -9.11
N TRP A 230 7.09 8.02 -8.84
CA TRP A 230 7.33 6.86 -8.00
C TRP A 230 7.62 7.34 -6.57
N PRO A 231 6.72 7.13 -5.61
CA PRO A 231 6.87 7.67 -4.27
C PRO A 231 7.86 6.85 -3.44
N TYR A 232 8.90 7.51 -2.92
CA TYR A 232 9.79 6.94 -1.92
C TYR A 232 9.40 7.33 -0.50
N LEU A 233 8.77 8.49 -0.33
CA LEU A 233 8.28 8.99 0.94
C LEU A 233 7.06 9.88 0.69
N ARG A 234 6.00 9.62 1.42
CA ARG A 234 4.76 10.39 1.32
C ARG A 234 4.06 10.55 2.67
N MET A 235 3.13 11.49 2.76
CA MET A 235 2.47 11.87 4.03
C MET A 235 1.79 10.69 4.74
N SER A 236 1.17 9.77 4.02
CA SER A 236 0.56 8.59 4.66
C SER A 236 1.60 7.72 5.38
N GLU A 237 2.81 7.56 4.84
CA GLU A 237 3.90 6.87 5.52
C GLU A 237 4.35 7.64 6.76
N MET A 238 4.41 8.98 6.70
CA MET A 238 4.77 9.81 7.84
C MET A 238 3.78 9.66 9.01
N TYR A 239 2.49 9.61 8.74
CA TYR A 239 1.47 9.33 9.76
C TYR A 239 1.66 7.94 10.39
N LEU A 240 2.00 6.93 9.59
CA LEU A 240 2.22 5.56 10.10
C LEU A 240 3.52 5.46 10.91
N ILE A 241 4.61 6.11 10.48
CA ILE A 241 5.86 6.20 11.24
C ILE A 241 5.59 6.86 12.60
N TYR A 242 4.83 7.95 12.61
CA TYR A 242 4.47 8.66 13.84
C TYR A 242 3.58 7.80 14.74
N ALA A 243 2.61 7.08 14.18
CA ALA A 243 1.78 6.16 14.94
C ALA A 243 2.61 5.07 15.65
N GLU A 244 3.55 4.46 14.95
CA GLU A 244 4.42 3.44 15.53
C GLU A 244 5.32 4.02 16.63
N ALA A 245 5.93 5.18 16.38
CA ALA A 245 6.74 5.87 17.39
C ALA A 245 5.92 6.24 18.63
N LEU A 246 4.69 6.72 18.49
CA LEU A 246 3.75 7.00 19.58
C LEU A 246 3.42 5.73 20.38
N LEU A 247 3.08 4.64 19.69
CA LEU A 247 2.76 3.37 20.33
C LEU A 247 3.93 2.84 21.17
N LYS A 248 5.14 2.88 20.62
CA LYS A 248 6.37 2.44 21.31
C LYS A 248 6.79 3.36 22.47
N ASN A 249 6.26 4.57 22.53
CA ASN A 249 6.41 5.51 23.64
C ASN A 249 5.16 5.57 24.55
N ASN A 250 4.36 4.49 24.62
CA ASN A 250 3.19 4.34 25.49
C ASN A 250 2.08 5.39 25.28
N GLN A 251 1.87 5.82 24.03
CA GLN A 251 0.82 6.76 23.63
C GLN A 251 -0.18 6.13 22.62
N PRO A 252 -0.86 5.01 22.99
CA PRO A 252 -1.64 4.23 22.01
C PRO A 252 -2.85 5.00 21.47
N LYS A 253 -3.47 5.88 22.24
CA LYS A 253 -4.60 6.69 21.75
C LYS A 253 -4.20 7.62 20.61
N LEU A 254 -3.09 8.34 20.76
CA LEU A 254 -2.58 9.21 19.71
C LEU A 254 -2.08 8.41 18.51
N ALA A 255 -1.51 7.22 18.74
CA ALA A 255 -1.11 6.32 17.66
C ALA A 255 -2.32 5.92 16.78
N ILE A 256 -3.43 5.53 17.40
CA ILE A 256 -4.69 5.21 16.70
C ILE A 256 -5.19 6.41 15.90
N GLU A 257 -5.19 7.62 16.47
CA GLU A 257 -5.59 8.83 15.75
C GLU A 257 -4.77 9.06 14.46
N MET A 258 -3.48 8.75 14.47
CA MET A 258 -2.62 8.90 13.28
C MET A 258 -2.96 7.83 12.22
N VAL A 259 -3.21 6.60 12.63
CA VAL A 259 -3.68 5.53 11.75
C VAL A 259 -5.04 5.88 11.15
N ASP A 260 -5.95 6.39 11.97
CA ASP A 260 -7.31 6.74 11.55
C ASP A 260 -7.35 7.86 10.52
N LYS A 261 -6.43 8.81 10.56
CA LYS A 261 -6.30 9.82 9.48
C LYS A 261 -6.05 9.17 8.11
N VAL A 262 -5.20 8.13 8.07
CA VAL A 262 -4.92 7.38 6.83
C VAL A 262 -6.10 6.51 6.42
N ARG A 263 -6.86 5.96 7.37
CA ARG A 263 -8.05 5.14 7.14
C ARG A 263 -9.23 5.99 6.66
N ALA A 264 -9.47 7.13 7.31
CA ALA A 264 -10.59 8.03 7.00
C ALA A 264 -10.55 8.55 5.56
N ARG A 265 -9.36 8.76 4.96
CA ARG A 265 -9.20 9.16 3.58
C ARG A 265 -9.93 8.27 2.57
N VAL A 266 -10.09 7.00 2.88
CA VAL A 266 -10.78 6.01 2.05
C VAL A 266 -12.10 5.53 2.67
N GLY A 267 -12.68 6.31 3.57
CA GLY A 267 -13.99 6.07 4.15
C GLY A 267 -14.04 4.97 5.22
N LEU A 268 -12.91 4.42 5.65
CA LEU A 268 -12.90 3.41 6.71
C LEU A 268 -13.15 4.07 8.07
N LYS A 269 -13.97 3.42 8.90
CA LYS A 269 -14.18 3.83 10.28
C LYS A 269 -12.88 3.76 11.08
N GLY A 270 -12.79 4.57 12.14
CA GLY A 270 -11.73 4.54 13.11
C GLY A 270 -11.63 3.19 13.84
N LEU A 271 -10.45 2.96 14.44
CA LEU A 271 -10.13 1.77 15.24
C LEU A 271 -10.61 1.91 16.68
#